data_bc1b1e0fea1c216d1e43430fb53e071c
#
_entry.id   bc1b1e0fea1c216d1e43430fb53e071c
#
_cell.length_a   1.000
_cell.length_b   1.000
_cell.length_c   1.000
_cell.angle_alpha   90.00
_cell.angle_beta   90.00
_cell.angle_gamma   90.00
#
_symmetry.space_group_name_H-M   'P 1'
#
loop_
_entity.id
_entity.type
_entity.pdbx_description
1 polymer ?
#
loop_
_entity_poly.entity_id
_entity_poly.type
_entity_poly.pdbx_seq_one_letter_code
_entity_poly.pdbx_strand_id
1 'polypeptide(L)'
;MISNQAYIHPDAKLGKNVTVEPFAYIAGDVVIGDDCWIGPGAVIHDGARIGKGCKIHTAASIACTPQDLKFVGEKTTAEIGDYNEIRECVTISRGTASRGKTVVGSHNLIMAYVHIAHDDVVGSHCVMANRVSLAGEVEVGDWAVIGGHVAVHQWTRIGEHTMIQGGALVGKDIPPFITVSNNDPVRFACVNRVGLSKIGLARRGFSHERIAEIHDACRILFQSGLNYLNGCEEVEKQIPQSPERDRLIRFIRESQRGIIKPYSQSNEKDE
;
A
#
# COMPACT_ATOMS: atom_id res chain seq x y z
N MET A 1 -17.97 -16.01 -18.12
CA MET A 1 -19.48 -15.97 -18.14
C MET A 1 -19.93 -14.54 -17.89
N ILE A 2 -20.87 -14.02 -18.66
CA ILE A 2 -21.37 -12.65 -18.49
C ILE A 2 -22.85 -12.72 -18.17
N SER A 3 -23.28 -12.11 -17.06
CA SER A 3 -24.68 -12.01 -16.67
C SER A 3 -25.43 -11.09 -17.64
N ASN A 4 -26.64 -11.46 -17.99
CA ASN A 4 -27.54 -10.61 -18.79
C ASN A 4 -28.12 -9.41 -18.02
N GLN A 5 -27.90 -9.36 -16.70
CA GLN A 5 -28.26 -8.23 -15.83
C GLN A 5 -27.08 -7.28 -15.58
N ALA A 6 -25.90 -7.55 -16.11
CA ALA A 6 -24.77 -6.63 -16.06
C ALA A 6 -24.84 -5.62 -17.22
N TYR A 7 -24.37 -4.41 -16.97
CA TYR A 7 -24.15 -3.44 -18.04
C TYR A 7 -22.67 -3.38 -18.39
N ILE A 8 -22.37 -3.61 -19.66
CA ILE A 8 -21.02 -3.48 -20.21
C ILE A 8 -21.08 -2.57 -21.42
N HIS A 9 -20.34 -1.46 -21.36
CA HIS A 9 -20.27 -0.56 -22.49
C HIS A 9 -19.62 -1.25 -23.72
N PRO A 10 -20.11 -1.04 -24.93
CA PRO A 10 -19.58 -1.71 -26.15
C PRO A 10 -18.08 -1.48 -26.41
N ASP A 11 -17.52 -0.35 -25.98
CA ASP A 11 -16.10 -0.02 -26.15
C ASP A 11 -15.18 -0.65 -25.09
N ALA A 12 -15.74 -1.23 -24.03
CA ALA A 12 -14.96 -1.91 -22.98
C ALA A 12 -14.23 -3.12 -23.55
N LYS A 13 -12.97 -3.29 -23.17
CA LYS A 13 -12.13 -4.40 -23.61
C LYS A 13 -12.00 -5.43 -22.50
N LEU A 14 -12.59 -6.59 -22.69
CA LEU A 14 -12.48 -7.72 -21.75
C LEU A 14 -11.62 -8.81 -22.35
N GLY A 15 -10.75 -9.36 -21.52
CA GLY A 15 -9.92 -10.52 -21.86
C GLY A 15 -10.72 -11.83 -21.92
N LYS A 16 -10.01 -12.93 -22.05
CA LYS A 16 -10.58 -14.28 -22.09
C LYS A 16 -11.06 -14.70 -20.69
N ASN A 17 -12.10 -15.54 -20.66
CA ASN A 17 -12.64 -16.15 -19.42
C ASN A 17 -13.08 -15.18 -18.34
N VAL A 18 -13.35 -13.92 -18.70
CA VAL A 18 -13.87 -12.95 -17.71
C VAL A 18 -15.28 -13.34 -17.32
N THR A 19 -15.52 -13.34 -16.00
CA THR A 19 -16.85 -13.50 -15.41
C THR A 19 -17.34 -12.17 -14.90
N VAL A 20 -18.59 -11.79 -15.29
CA VAL A 20 -19.24 -10.57 -14.83
C VAL A 20 -20.58 -10.94 -14.24
N GLU A 21 -20.74 -10.65 -12.96
CA GLU A 21 -21.93 -10.98 -12.18
C GLU A 21 -23.07 -9.97 -12.35
N PRO A 22 -24.30 -10.30 -11.89
CA PRO A 22 -25.46 -9.40 -12.02
C PRO A 22 -25.21 -8.01 -11.43
N PHE A 23 -25.78 -6.99 -12.09
CA PHE A 23 -25.76 -5.59 -11.67
C PHE A 23 -24.37 -4.94 -11.65
N ALA A 24 -23.32 -5.62 -12.13
CA ALA A 24 -22.05 -4.96 -12.38
C ALA A 24 -22.17 -3.94 -13.51
N TYR A 25 -21.47 -2.81 -13.38
CA TYR A 25 -21.38 -1.75 -14.37
C TYR A 25 -19.96 -1.59 -14.87
N ILE A 26 -19.72 -1.65 -16.17
CA ILE A 26 -18.42 -1.46 -16.81
C ILE A 26 -18.52 -0.36 -17.86
N ALA A 27 -17.78 0.74 -17.65
CA ALA A 27 -17.72 1.90 -18.51
C ALA A 27 -16.93 1.65 -19.81
N GLY A 28 -16.87 2.65 -20.70
CA GLY A 28 -16.34 2.48 -22.07
C GLY A 28 -14.81 2.45 -22.15
N ASP A 29 -14.12 3.33 -21.43
CA ASP A 29 -12.64 3.36 -21.41
C ASP A 29 -12.08 2.41 -20.33
N VAL A 30 -12.41 1.13 -20.43
CA VAL A 30 -12.01 0.07 -19.48
C VAL A 30 -11.27 -1.04 -20.21
N VAL A 31 -10.20 -1.52 -19.59
CA VAL A 31 -9.48 -2.73 -20.03
C VAL A 31 -9.41 -3.68 -18.83
N ILE A 32 -9.87 -4.94 -19.03
CA ILE A 32 -9.84 -6.01 -18.03
C ILE A 32 -9.10 -7.20 -18.62
N GLY A 33 -8.07 -7.68 -17.95
CA GLY A 33 -7.28 -8.83 -18.34
C GLY A 33 -8.03 -10.16 -18.25
N ASP A 34 -7.37 -11.23 -18.68
CA ASP A 34 -7.92 -12.58 -18.70
C ASP A 34 -8.25 -13.09 -17.29
N ASP A 35 -9.17 -14.05 -17.21
CA ASP A 35 -9.50 -14.81 -16.00
C ASP A 35 -9.98 -13.97 -14.80
N CYS A 36 -10.45 -12.75 -15.03
CA CYS A 36 -10.98 -11.89 -13.98
C CYS A 36 -12.42 -12.25 -13.60
N TRP A 37 -12.74 -12.03 -12.31
CA TRP A 37 -14.10 -12.11 -11.79
C TRP A 37 -14.55 -10.74 -11.27
N ILE A 38 -15.65 -10.24 -11.82
CA ILE A 38 -16.28 -8.96 -11.45
C ILE A 38 -17.58 -9.28 -10.73
N GLY A 39 -17.60 -9.05 -9.44
CA GLY A 39 -18.69 -9.39 -8.53
C GLY A 39 -19.94 -8.55 -8.69
N PRO A 40 -21.04 -8.98 -8.03
CA PRO A 40 -22.35 -8.30 -8.17
C PRO A 40 -22.29 -6.83 -7.76
N GLY A 41 -22.84 -5.95 -8.59
CA GLY A 41 -22.91 -4.53 -8.30
C GLY A 41 -21.55 -3.80 -8.23
N ALA A 42 -20.46 -4.42 -8.65
CA ALA A 42 -19.18 -3.74 -8.80
C ALA A 42 -19.24 -2.70 -9.94
N VAL A 43 -18.58 -1.57 -9.75
CA VAL A 43 -18.58 -0.46 -10.71
C VAL A 43 -17.16 -0.21 -11.20
N ILE A 44 -16.94 -0.39 -12.49
CA ILE A 44 -15.65 -0.15 -13.15
C ILE A 44 -15.80 1.09 -14.04
N HIS A 45 -15.18 2.18 -13.61
CA HIS A 45 -15.28 3.48 -14.28
C HIS A 45 -14.24 3.62 -15.41
N ASP A 46 -14.43 4.65 -16.22
CA ASP A 46 -13.48 5.04 -17.26
C ASP A 46 -12.08 5.29 -16.68
N GLY A 47 -11.07 4.81 -17.41
CA GLY A 47 -9.68 4.89 -17.00
C GLY A 47 -9.19 3.65 -16.24
N ALA A 48 -10.03 2.65 -15.96
CA ALA A 48 -9.61 1.41 -15.32
C ALA A 48 -8.76 0.55 -16.27
N ARG A 49 -7.61 0.08 -15.78
CA ARG A 49 -6.70 -0.85 -16.46
C ARG A 49 -6.41 -1.97 -15.47
N ILE A 50 -7.05 -3.12 -15.63
CA ILE A 50 -7.03 -4.23 -14.68
C ILE A 50 -6.29 -5.40 -15.31
N GLY A 51 -5.29 -5.91 -14.62
CA GLY A 51 -4.50 -7.08 -15.01
C GLY A 51 -5.31 -8.37 -14.95
N LYS A 52 -4.67 -9.48 -15.20
CA LYS A 52 -5.31 -10.80 -15.25
C LYS A 52 -5.56 -11.38 -13.86
N GLY A 53 -6.53 -12.28 -13.78
CA GLY A 53 -6.81 -13.10 -12.60
C GLY A 53 -7.29 -12.30 -11.38
N CYS A 54 -7.69 -11.06 -11.54
CA CYS A 54 -8.20 -10.23 -10.46
C CYS A 54 -9.63 -10.62 -10.05
N LYS A 55 -9.91 -10.53 -8.74
CA LYS A 55 -11.25 -10.69 -8.18
C LYS A 55 -11.70 -9.36 -7.58
N ILE A 56 -12.77 -8.80 -8.14
CA ILE A 56 -13.34 -7.54 -7.70
C ILE A 56 -14.71 -7.84 -7.09
N HIS A 57 -14.82 -7.71 -5.79
CA HIS A 57 -15.99 -8.10 -5.03
C HIS A 57 -17.13 -7.08 -5.06
N THR A 58 -18.23 -7.47 -4.45
CA THR A 58 -19.49 -6.73 -4.43
C THR A 58 -19.31 -5.25 -4.08
N ALA A 59 -19.92 -4.38 -4.89
CA ALA A 59 -19.98 -2.94 -4.69
C ALA A 59 -18.59 -2.24 -4.60
N ALA A 60 -17.52 -2.89 -5.04
CA ALA A 60 -16.23 -2.21 -5.20
C ALA A 60 -16.33 -1.21 -6.38
N SER A 61 -15.69 -0.05 -6.23
CA SER A 61 -15.68 1.04 -7.21
C SER A 61 -14.27 1.32 -7.68
N ILE A 62 -13.97 1.01 -8.93
CA ILE A 62 -12.62 1.06 -9.49
C ILE A 62 -12.49 2.21 -10.50
N ALA A 63 -11.42 2.97 -10.41
CA ALA A 63 -11.15 4.17 -11.20
C ALA A 63 -12.20 5.27 -11.01
N CYS A 64 -12.76 5.38 -9.81
CA CYS A 64 -13.71 6.45 -9.50
C CYS A 64 -13.04 7.83 -9.62
N THR A 65 -13.86 8.84 -9.81
CA THR A 65 -13.41 10.23 -9.90
C THR A 65 -12.60 10.61 -8.65
N PRO A 66 -11.43 11.24 -8.80
CA PRO A 66 -10.63 11.71 -7.68
C PRO A 66 -11.42 12.65 -6.75
N GLN A 67 -11.25 12.44 -5.44
CA GLN A 67 -11.80 13.34 -4.42
C GLN A 67 -10.79 14.47 -4.15
N ASP A 68 -10.41 15.19 -5.19
CA ASP A 68 -9.49 16.34 -5.13
C ASP A 68 -10.17 17.57 -5.73
N LEU A 69 -10.18 18.67 -4.98
CA LEU A 69 -10.77 19.94 -5.42
C LEU A 69 -10.09 20.52 -6.66
N LYS A 70 -8.89 20.08 -6.97
CA LYS A 70 -8.13 20.52 -8.16
C LYS A 70 -8.45 19.69 -9.41
N PHE A 71 -9.14 18.55 -9.25
CA PHE A 71 -9.49 17.72 -10.39
C PHE A 71 -10.55 18.42 -11.26
N VAL A 72 -10.24 18.61 -12.53
CA VAL A 72 -11.10 19.33 -13.50
C VAL A 72 -11.60 18.43 -14.64
N GLY A 73 -11.46 17.09 -14.50
CA GLY A 73 -11.94 16.13 -15.48
C GLY A 73 -10.88 15.64 -16.46
N GLU A 74 -9.61 15.80 -16.14
CA GLU A 74 -8.48 15.32 -16.94
C GLU A 74 -8.52 13.80 -17.15
N LYS A 75 -8.02 13.36 -18.32
CA LYS A 75 -8.00 11.94 -18.69
C LYS A 75 -6.85 11.24 -17.99
N THR A 76 -7.19 10.48 -16.95
CA THR A 76 -6.25 9.77 -16.09
C THR A 76 -6.68 8.32 -15.88
N THR A 77 -5.82 7.48 -15.29
CA THR A 77 -6.06 6.05 -15.13
C THR A 77 -5.93 5.55 -13.69
N ALA A 78 -6.51 4.37 -13.43
CA ALA A 78 -6.18 3.49 -12.33
C ALA A 78 -5.64 2.19 -12.93
N GLU A 79 -4.36 1.92 -12.70
CA GLU A 79 -3.64 0.76 -13.23
C GLU A 79 -3.49 -0.28 -12.12
N ILE A 80 -4.13 -1.42 -12.28
CA ILE A 80 -4.17 -2.51 -11.30
C ILE A 80 -3.49 -3.72 -11.92
N GLY A 81 -2.46 -4.22 -11.27
CA GLY A 81 -1.71 -5.40 -11.69
C GLY A 81 -2.49 -6.70 -11.58
N ASP A 82 -1.79 -7.81 -11.70
CA ASP A 82 -2.37 -9.15 -11.79
C ASP A 82 -2.74 -9.73 -10.41
N TYR A 83 -3.71 -10.63 -10.39
CA TYR A 83 -4.06 -11.49 -9.25
C TYR A 83 -4.35 -10.73 -7.95
N ASN A 84 -4.92 -9.55 -8.03
CA ASN A 84 -5.39 -8.81 -6.88
C ASN A 84 -6.76 -9.32 -6.41
N GLU A 85 -6.93 -9.43 -5.09
CA GLU A 85 -8.24 -9.66 -4.48
C GLU A 85 -8.72 -8.35 -3.84
N ILE A 86 -9.71 -7.71 -4.48
CA ILE A 86 -10.28 -6.41 -4.07
C ILE A 86 -11.66 -6.69 -3.50
N ARG A 87 -11.78 -6.54 -2.19
CA ARG A 87 -12.96 -6.93 -1.42
C ARG A 87 -14.09 -5.89 -1.51
N GLU A 88 -15.14 -6.17 -0.77
CA GLU A 88 -16.43 -5.47 -0.83
C GLU A 88 -16.29 -3.98 -0.50
N CYS A 89 -16.96 -3.14 -1.26
CA CYS A 89 -17.02 -1.69 -1.04
C CYS A 89 -15.64 -0.99 -1.04
N VAL A 90 -14.63 -1.60 -1.61
CA VAL A 90 -13.33 -0.92 -1.82
C VAL A 90 -13.51 0.18 -2.86
N THR A 91 -12.85 1.32 -2.64
CA THR A 91 -12.81 2.42 -3.61
C THR A 91 -11.37 2.69 -4.03
N ILE A 92 -11.12 2.72 -5.34
CA ILE A 92 -9.82 3.09 -5.93
C ILE A 92 -10.07 4.24 -6.90
N SER A 93 -9.54 5.41 -6.59
CA SER A 93 -9.64 6.58 -7.47
C SER A 93 -8.63 6.47 -8.61
N ARG A 94 -8.95 7.03 -9.77
CA ARG A 94 -7.93 7.25 -10.81
C ARG A 94 -7.02 8.43 -10.41
N GLY A 95 -5.93 8.62 -11.13
CA GLY A 95 -4.99 9.73 -10.87
C GLY A 95 -5.57 11.11 -11.19
N THR A 96 -4.80 12.13 -10.84
CA THR A 96 -5.03 13.54 -11.23
C THR A 96 -3.93 14.00 -12.20
N ALA A 97 -3.88 15.27 -12.53
CA ALA A 97 -2.80 15.86 -13.32
C ALA A 97 -1.41 15.73 -12.66
N SER A 98 -1.35 15.41 -11.35
CA SER A 98 -0.10 15.26 -10.61
C SER A 98 0.76 14.11 -11.14
N ARG A 99 0.18 12.89 -11.18
CA ARG A 99 0.86 11.68 -11.70
C ARG A 99 0.19 11.07 -12.93
N GLY A 100 -1.01 11.52 -13.26
CA GLY A 100 -1.82 10.98 -14.36
C GLY A 100 -2.42 9.61 -14.09
N LYS A 101 -2.02 8.96 -13.00
CA LYS A 101 -2.49 7.61 -12.66
C LYS A 101 -2.34 7.25 -11.18
N THR A 102 -3.22 6.37 -10.72
CA THR A 102 -3.08 5.59 -9.50
C THR A 102 -2.59 4.20 -9.88
N VAL A 103 -1.66 3.63 -9.13
CA VAL A 103 -1.06 2.32 -9.44
C VAL A 103 -1.23 1.38 -8.26
N VAL A 104 -1.72 0.17 -8.53
CA VAL A 104 -1.76 -0.96 -7.59
C VAL A 104 -1.03 -2.13 -8.23
N GLY A 105 0.04 -2.60 -7.59
CA GLY A 105 0.83 -3.75 -8.03
C GLY A 105 0.02 -5.04 -8.07
N SER A 106 0.69 -6.17 -8.01
CA SER A 106 0.08 -7.50 -8.18
C SER A 106 0.01 -8.28 -6.87
N HIS A 107 -0.88 -9.28 -6.81
CA HIS A 107 -1.00 -10.22 -5.68
C HIS A 107 -1.36 -9.56 -4.34
N ASN A 108 -2.08 -8.46 -4.35
CA ASN A 108 -2.51 -7.77 -3.14
C ASN A 108 -3.84 -8.33 -2.63
N LEU A 109 -4.00 -8.33 -1.29
CA LEU A 109 -5.29 -8.50 -0.63
C LEU A 109 -5.74 -7.14 -0.07
N ILE A 110 -6.75 -6.56 -0.70
CA ILE A 110 -7.33 -5.27 -0.33
C ILE A 110 -8.70 -5.57 0.27
N MET A 111 -8.78 -5.54 1.61
CA MET A 111 -9.96 -5.95 2.35
C MET A 111 -11.09 -4.90 2.28
N ALA A 112 -12.26 -5.28 2.78
CA ALA A 112 -13.47 -4.48 2.64
C ALA A 112 -13.34 -3.05 3.17
N TYR A 113 -13.95 -2.11 2.44
CA TYR A 113 -13.99 -0.68 2.75
C TYR A 113 -12.62 0.02 2.73
N VAL A 114 -11.59 -0.56 2.13
CA VAL A 114 -10.32 0.14 1.91
C VAL A 114 -10.54 1.26 0.88
N HIS A 115 -9.91 2.41 1.13
CA HIS A 115 -9.85 3.52 0.18
C HIS A 115 -8.41 3.75 -0.29
N ILE A 116 -8.19 3.71 -1.61
CA ILE A 116 -6.96 4.10 -2.28
C ILE A 116 -7.28 5.37 -3.09
N ALA A 117 -6.68 6.49 -2.69
CA ALA A 117 -6.95 7.78 -3.32
C ALA A 117 -6.19 7.95 -4.64
N HIS A 118 -6.31 9.14 -5.19
CA HIS A 118 -5.67 9.53 -6.45
C HIS A 118 -4.15 9.58 -6.33
N ASP A 119 -3.47 9.19 -7.40
CA ASP A 119 -2.01 9.25 -7.53
C ASP A 119 -1.24 8.39 -6.51
N ASP A 120 -1.93 7.51 -5.77
CA ASP A 120 -1.29 6.53 -4.90
C ASP A 120 -0.53 5.48 -5.70
N VAL A 121 0.58 5.01 -5.14
CA VAL A 121 1.37 3.90 -5.66
C VAL A 121 1.45 2.81 -4.62
N VAL A 122 0.78 1.71 -4.84
CA VAL A 122 0.81 0.52 -3.99
C VAL A 122 1.62 -0.57 -4.67
N GLY A 123 2.60 -1.12 -3.98
CA GLY A 123 3.42 -2.23 -4.44
C GLY A 123 2.66 -3.54 -4.56
N SER A 124 3.40 -4.63 -4.63
CA SER A 124 2.88 -5.99 -4.77
C SER A 124 2.92 -6.76 -3.46
N HIS A 125 2.08 -7.80 -3.35
CA HIS A 125 1.99 -8.66 -2.17
C HIS A 125 1.61 -7.96 -0.87
N CYS A 126 0.98 -6.80 -0.97
CA CYS A 126 0.51 -6.04 0.19
C CYS A 126 -0.80 -6.61 0.74
N VAL A 127 -0.98 -6.43 2.05
CA VAL A 127 -2.24 -6.72 2.73
C VAL A 127 -2.74 -5.44 3.39
N MET A 128 -3.90 -4.96 2.97
CA MET A 128 -4.59 -3.84 3.59
C MET A 128 -5.85 -4.37 4.27
N ALA A 129 -5.88 -4.29 5.60
CA ALA A 129 -7.03 -4.76 6.37
C ALA A 129 -8.21 -3.78 6.25
N ASN A 130 -9.37 -4.19 6.76
CA ASN A 130 -10.62 -3.45 6.62
C ASN A 130 -10.50 -1.98 7.00
N ARG A 131 -11.05 -1.10 6.16
CA ARG A 131 -11.14 0.35 6.40
C ARG A 131 -9.79 1.09 6.48
N VAL A 132 -8.74 0.55 5.88
CA VAL A 132 -7.53 1.34 5.63
C VAL A 132 -7.88 2.47 4.65
N SER A 133 -7.38 3.67 4.93
CA SER A 133 -7.56 4.84 4.07
C SER A 133 -6.21 5.45 3.73
N LEU A 134 -5.86 5.44 2.45
CA LEU A 134 -4.73 6.17 1.92
C LEU A 134 -5.26 7.50 1.35
N ALA A 135 -4.69 8.61 1.78
CA ALA A 135 -4.94 9.91 1.17
C ALA A 135 -3.99 10.11 -0.02
N GLY A 136 -4.33 10.93 -0.98
CA GLY A 136 -3.61 10.99 -2.27
C GLY A 136 -2.08 11.06 -2.22
N GLU A 137 -1.42 10.54 -3.24
CA GLU A 137 0.03 10.52 -3.44
C GLU A 137 0.82 9.73 -2.38
N VAL A 138 0.20 8.75 -1.75
CA VAL A 138 0.84 7.82 -0.82
C VAL A 138 1.59 6.74 -1.62
N GLU A 139 2.79 6.38 -1.13
CA GLU A 139 3.56 5.27 -1.69
C GLU A 139 3.67 4.14 -0.67
N VAL A 140 3.27 2.94 -1.06
CA VAL A 140 3.33 1.72 -0.25
C VAL A 140 4.25 0.72 -0.94
N GLY A 141 5.34 0.36 -0.29
CA GLY A 141 6.29 -0.63 -0.78
C GLY A 141 5.74 -2.05 -0.75
N ASP A 142 6.41 -2.94 -1.47
CA ASP A 142 6.03 -4.35 -1.57
C ASP A 142 5.94 -5.04 -0.20
N TRP A 143 5.04 -5.97 -0.09
CA TRP A 143 4.89 -6.79 1.13
C TRP A 143 4.50 -6.01 2.39
N ALA A 144 4.04 -4.80 2.28
CA ALA A 144 3.52 -4.06 3.42
C ALA A 144 2.23 -4.69 3.94
N VAL A 145 2.09 -4.71 5.26
CA VAL A 145 0.86 -5.15 5.95
C VAL A 145 0.31 -3.97 6.75
N ILE A 146 -0.86 -3.51 6.39
CA ILE A 146 -1.50 -2.34 7.01
C ILE A 146 -2.73 -2.82 7.78
N GLY A 147 -2.71 -2.64 9.10
CA GLY A 147 -3.78 -3.04 10.00
C GLY A 147 -5.07 -2.27 9.78
N GLY A 148 -6.19 -2.83 10.24
CA GLY A 148 -7.51 -2.22 10.04
C GLY A 148 -7.63 -0.82 10.63
N HIS A 149 -8.43 0.03 9.99
CA HIS A 149 -8.67 1.43 10.41
C HIS A 149 -7.42 2.32 10.44
N VAL A 150 -6.34 1.95 9.77
CA VAL A 150 -5.18 2.84 9.59
C VAL A 150 -5.54 3.94 8.59
N ALA A 151 -5.22 5.18 8.95
CA ALA A 151 -5.31 6.32 8.05
C ALA A 151 -3.90 6.86 7.74
N VAL A 152 -3.59 7.04 6.46
CA VAL A 152 -2.29 7.49 5.98
C VAL A 152 -2.43 8.87 5.35
N HIS A 153 -1.67 9.83 5.86
CA HIS A 153 -1.68 11.20 5.36
C HIS A 153 -1.08 11.29 3.96
N GLN A 154 -1.58 12.23 3.18
CA GLN A 154 -1.11 12.53 1.82
C GLN A 154 0.41 12.71 1.74
N TRP A 155 1.03 12.22 0.65
CA TRP A 155 2.47 12.20 0.38
C TRP A 155 3.32 11.40 1.36
N THR A 156 2.73 10.52 2.15
CA THR A 156 3.49 9.64 3.05
C THR A 156 4.02 8.42 2.30
N ARG A 157 5.23 8.01 2.63
CA ARG A 157 5.86 6.81 2.09
C ARG A 157 5.92 5.72 3.15
N ILE A 158 5.46 4.53 2.81
CA ILE A 158 5.52 3.31 3.63
C ILE A 158 6.48 2.34 2.95
N GLY A 159 7.57 2.00 3.61
CA GLY A 159 8.58 1.10 3.08
C GLY A 159 8.10 -0.34 2.93
N GLU A 160 8.80 -1.09 2.13
CA GLU A 160 8.54 -2.51 1.91
C GLU A 160 8.66 -3.33 3.21
N HIS A 161 7.96 -4.46 3.27
CA HIS A 161 8.02 -5.36 4.43
C HIS A 161 7.65 -4.72 5.77
N THR A 162 6.97 -3.60 5.75
CA THR A 162 6.52 -2.89 6.96
C THR A 162 5.22 -3.52 7.49
N MET A 163 5.03 -3.47 8.81
CA MET A 163 3.75 -3.75 9.43
C MET A 163 3.28 -2.54 10.24
N ILE A 164 2.05 -2.11 10.03
CA ILE A 164 1.41 -1.02 10.76
C ILE A 164 0.27 -1.59 11.59
N GLN A 165 0.30 -1.37 12.89
CA GLN A 165 -0.78 -1.80 13.78
C GLN A 165 -2.09 -1.07 13.46
N GLY A 166 -3.20 -1.79 13.66
CA GLY A 166 -4.53 -1.24 13.41
C GLY A 166 -4.84 0.02 14.21
N GLY A 167 -5.60 0.94 13.62
CA GLY A 167 -5.99 2.21 14.22
C GLY A 167 -4.92 3.31 14.21
N ALA A 168 -3.76 3.07 13.59
CA ALA A 168 -2.69 4.06 13.55
C ALA A 168 -3.00 5.24 12.61
N LEU A 169 -2.63 6.45 13.02
CA LEU A 169 -2.69 7.67 12.21
C LEU A 169 -1.28 8.02 11.72
N VAL A 170 -1.01 7.70 10.45
CA VAL A 170 0.33 7.79 9.86
C VAL A 170 0.52 9.15 9.17
N GLY A 171 1.31 10.03 9.77
CA GLY A 171 1.59 11.37 9.24
C GLY A 171 3.03 11.58 8.75
N LYS A 172 3.91 10.59 8.92
CA LYS A 172 5.33 10.63 8.52
C LYS A 172 5.73 9.34 7.84
N ASP A 173 6.84 9.39 7.11
CA ASP A 173 7.38 8.26 6.38
C ASP A 173 7.78 7.11 7.32
N ILE A 174 7.42 5.90 6.93
CA ILE A 174 7.71 4.67 7.66
C ILE A 174 8.77 3.88 6.89
N PRO A 175 9.99 3.75 7.41
CA PRO A 175 11.05 2.99 6.75
C PRO A 175 10.73 1.50 6.57
N PRO A 176 11.36 0.83 5.62
CA PRO A 176 11.16 -0.59 5.38
C PRO A 176 11.55 -1.48 6.58
N PHE A 177 11.01 -2.70 6.60
CA PHE A 177 11.33 -3.79 7.54
C PHE A 177 10.91 -3.60 8.98
N ILE A 178 10.13 -2.60 9.33
CA ILE A 178 9.76 -2.31 10.71
C ILE A 178 8.29 -2.56 11.01
N THR A 179 7.99 -2.75 12.29
CA THR A 179 6.64 -2.69 12.85
C THR A 179 6.44 -1.34 13.52
N VAL A 180 5.28 -0.76 13.31
CA VAL A 180 4.90 0.54 13.83
C VAL A 180 3.71 0.38 14.76
N SER A 181 3.79 1.01 15.94
CA SER A 181 2.69 1.03 16.92
C SER A 181 1.57 1.99 16.48
N ASN A 182 0.41 1.83 17.10
CA ASN A 182 -0.74 2.73 16.92
C ASN A 182 -0.78 3.88 17.92
N ASN A 183 0.34 4.19 18.60
CA ASN A 183 0.44 5.35 19.48
C ASN A 183 0.26 6.65 18.69
N ASP A 184 -0.18 7.70 19.36
CA ASP A 184 -0.24 9.05 18.80
C ASP A 184 0.86 9.93 19.45
N PRO A 185 1.84 10.42 18.69
CA PRO A 185 2.14 10.10 17.29
C PRO A 185 2.67 8.66 17.07
N VAL A 186 2.41 8.11 15.89
CA VAL A 186 2.90 6.78 15.49
C VAL A 186 4.41 6.67 15.65
N ARG A 187 4.87 5.60 16.26
CA ARG A 187 6.29 5.39 16.60
C ARG A 187 6.79 4.02 16.15
N PHE A 188 8.10 3.93 15.98
CA PHE A 188 8.81 2.66 15.79
C PHE A 188 8.57 1.76 17.02
N ALA A 189 8.07 0.56 16.80
CA ALA A 189 7.91 -0.45 17.85
C ALA A 189 9.06 -1.46 17.85
N CYS A 190 9.32 -2.08 16.74
CA CYS A 190 10.40 -3.06 16.58
C CYS A 190 10.70 -3.32 15.09
N VAL A 191 11.79 -4.02 14.82
CA VAL A 191 11.97 -4.63 13.50
C VAL A 191 10.88 -5.65 13.28
N ASN A 192 10.33 -5.67 12.08
CA ASN A 192 9.22 -6.57 11.73
C ASN A 192 9.67 -8.06 11.72
N ARG A 193 10.21 -8.53 12.84
CA ARG A 193 10.62 -9.93 13.06
C ARG A 193 9.39 -10.82 13.27
N VAL A 194 8.38 -10.30 13.99
CA VAL A 194 7.31 -11.10 14.62
C VAL A 194 5.99 -11.01 13.86
N GLY A 195 5.60 -9.87 13.35
CA GLY A 195 4.51 -9.80 12.35
C GLY A 195 4.84 -10.74 11.21
N LEU A 196 6.08 -11.11 11.21
CA LEU A 196 6.78 -11.98 10.32
C LEU A 196 7.01 -13.38 10.88
N SER A 197 6.84 -13.69 12.15
CA SER A 197 7.09 -15.05 12.66
C SER A 197 6.10 -16.08 12.10
N LYS A 198 5.01 -15.64 11.52
CA LYS A 198 4.13 -16.51 10.72
C LYS A 198 3.90 -16.00 9.28
N ILE A 199 4.29 -14.78 8.92
CA ILE A 199 4.14 -14.16 7.59
C ILE A 199 5.41 -13.38 7.18
N GLY A 200 6.50 -13.45 7.95
CA GLY A 200 7.58 -12.53 7.91
C GLY A 200 8.83 -12.85 7.10
N LEU A 201 9.89 -12.05 7.31
CA LEU A 201 11.15 -12.12 6.58
C LEU A 201 11.66 -13.57 6.47
N ALA A 202 11.62 -14.34 7.54
CA ALA A 202 12.00 -15.75 7.52
C ALA A 202 11.16 -16.61 6.56
N ARG A 203 9.84 -16.40 6.47
CA ARG A 203 8.97 -17.08 5.51
C ARG A 203 9.09 -16.54 4.08
N ARG A 204 9.65 -15.34 3.93
CA ARG A 204 9.92 -14.71 2.64
C ARG A 204 11.34 -14.98 2.15
N GLY A 205 12.07 -15.91 2.80
CA GLY A 205 13.39 -16.36 2.38
C GLY A 205 14.57 -15.54 2.90
N PHE A 206 14.36 -14.63 3.85
CA PHE A 206 15.47 -13.93 4.50
C PHE A 206 16.20 -14.87 5.46
N SER A 207 17.53 -14.93 5.37
CA SER A 207 18.34 -15.71 6.30
C SER A 207 18.35 -15.09 7.71
N HIS A 208 18.69 -15.88 8.71
CA HIS A 208 18.82 -15.39 10.09
C HIS A 208 19.86 -14.28 10.21
N GLU A 209 20.98 -14.40 9.50
CA GLU A 209 22.03 -13.40 9.44
C GLU A 209 21.51 -12.09 8.85
N ARG A 210 20.78 -12.16 7.74
CA ARG A 210 20.19 -10.98 7.09
C ARG A 210 19.18 -10.27 8.00
N ILE A 211 18.34 -11.03 8.70
CA ILE A 211 17.40 -10.47 9.68
C ILE A 211 18.15 -9.80 10.84
N ALA A 212 19.28 -10.38 11.31
CA ALA A 212 20.10 -9.78 12.35
C ALA A 212 20.74 -8.46 11.88
N GLU A 213 21.28 -8.41 10.67
CA GLU A 213 21.85 -7.18 10.09
C GLU A 213 20.80 -6.05 9.97
N ILE A 214 19.59 -6.37 9.50
CA ILE A 214 18.48 -5.40 9.46
C ILE A 214 18.14 -4.91 10.87
N HIS A 215 18.11 -5.82 11.84
CA HIS A 215 17.86 -5.48 13.24
C HIS A 215 18.92 -4.53 13.79
N ASP A 216 20.20 -4.79 13.56
CA ASP A 216 21.30 -3.96 14.03
C ASP A 216 21.30 -2.58 13.35
N ALA A 217 21.01 -2.52 12.06
CA ALA A 217 20.81 -1.26 11.35
C ALA A 217 19.67 -0.44 11.97
N CYS A 218 18.52 -1.06 12.25
CA CYS A 218 17.38 -0.38 12.88
C CYS A 218 17.71 0.06 14.31
N ARG A 219 18.50 -0.72 15.08
CA ARG A 219 18.95 -0.33 16.42
C ARG A 219 19.82 0.94 16.39
N ILE A 220 20.72 1.04 15.42
CA ILE A 220 21.51 2.26 15.21
C ILE A 220 20.61 3.44 14.85
N LEU A 221 19.69 3.26 13.91
CA LEU A 221 18.81 4.34 13.41
C LEU A 221 17.79 4.84 14.44
N PHE A 222 17.24 3.96 15.27
CA PHE A 222 16.09 4.30 16.11
C PHE A 222 16.40 4.31 17.62
N GLN A 223 17.55 3.79 18.06
CA GLN A 223 17.85 3.61 19.50
C GLN A 223 19.21 4.19 19.93
N SER A 224 20.04 4.66 19.02
CA SER A 224 21.37 5.24 19.36
C SER A 224 21.31 6.68 19.86
N GLY A 225 20.18 7.38 19.69
CA GLY A 225 20.07 8.80 19.97
C GLY A 225 20.64 9.73 18.89
N LEU A 226 21.20 9.19 17.83
CA LEU A 226 21.68 9.96 16.68
C LEU A 226 20.53 10.53 15.88
N ASN A 227 20.73 11.66 15.19
CA ASN A 227 19.83 12.05 14.14
C ASN A 227 19.92 11.06 12.96
N TYR A 228 18.87 10.99 12.13
CA TYR A 228 18.78 9.96 11.10
C TYR A 228 19.90 10.01 10.05
N LEU A 229 20.43 11.18 9.70
CA LEU A 229 21.53 11.29 8.73
C LEU A 229 22.82 10.72 9.31
N ASN A 230 23.18 11.11 10.54
CA ASN A 230 24.33 10.55 11.25
C ASN A 230 24.13 9.05 11.53
N GLY A 231 22.89 8.63 11.83
CA GLY A 231 22.54 7.22 11.97
C GLY A 231 22.77 6.43 10.69
N CYS A 232 22.43 6.97 9.52
CA CYS A 232 22.74 6.34 8.23
C CYS A 232 24.24 6.18 8.00
N GLU A 233 25.04 7.22 8.32
CA GLU A 233 26.50 7.13 8.22
C GLU A 233 27.09 6.06 9.15
N GLU A 234 26.51 5.94 10.35
CA GLU A 234 26.97 4.94 11.30
C GLU A 234 26.56 3.51 10.88
N VAL A 235 25.37 3.34 10.28
CA VAL A 235 24.96 2.07 9.67
C VAL A 235 25.91 1.70 8.53
N GLU A 236 26.32 2.64 7.67
CA GLU A 236 27.26 2.39 6.57
C GLU A 236 28.64 1.93 7.08
N LYS A 237 29.07 2.40 8.26
CA LYS A 237 30.35 2.00 8.86
C LYS A 237 30.29 0.63 9.54
N GLN A 238 29.19 0.32 10.24
CA GLN A 238 29.10 -0.86 11.10
C GLN A 238 28.45 -2.07 10.45
N ILE A 239 27.53 -1.87 9.49
CA ILE A 239 26.76 -2.95 8.89
C ILE A 239 27.30 -3.25 7.49
N PRO A 240 27.58 -4.52 7.16
CA PRO A 240 28.01 -4.90 5.82
C PRO A 240 27.05 -4.43 4.72
N GLN A 241 27.61 -4.13 3.55
CA GLN A 241 26.79 -3.72 2.41
C GLN A 241 25.81 -4.82 2.01
N SER A 242 24.55 -4.43 1.86
CA SER A 242 23.49 -5.32 1.41
C SER A 242 22.36 -4.53 0.76
N PRO A 243 21.58 -5.18 -0.11
CA PRO A 243 20.42 -4.53 -0.74
C PRO A 243 19.44 -3.96 0.29
N GLU A 244 19.21 -4.63 1.41
CA GLU A 244 18.30 -4.22 2.46
C GLU A 244 18.82 -2.99 3.22
N ARG A 245 20.12 -3.01 3.59
CA ARG A 245 20.79 -1.85 4.21
C ARG A 245 20.70 -0.63 3.30
N ASP A 246 21.06 -0.80 2.05
CA ASP A 246 21.11 0.31 1.09
C ASP A 246 19.71 0.87 0.80
N ARG A 247 18.66 0.02 0.76
CA ARG A 247 17.26 0.46 0.64
C ARG A 247 16.79 1.24 1.86
N LEU A 248 17.12 0.77 3.07
CA LEU A 248 16.76 1.44 4.31
C LEU A 248 17.40 2.84 4.40
N ILE A 249 18.70 2.95 4.10
CA ILE A 249 19.44 4.22 4.09
C ILE A 249 18.88 5.16 3.03
N ARG A 250 18.67 4.68 1.81
CA ARG A 250 18.12 5.49 0.71
C ARG A 250 16.74 6.03 1.07
N PHE A 251 15.85 5.17 1.58
CA PHE A 251 14.52 5.58 2.00
C PHE A 251 14.55 6.74 3.00
N ILE A 252 15.44 6.65 4.00
CA ILE A 252 15.59 7.69 5.02
C ILE A 252 16.14 8.99 4.44
N ARG A 253 17.18 8.92 3.60
CA ARG A 253 17.80 10.10 2.98
C ARG A 253 16.88 10.84 2.02
N GLU A 254 16.01 10.12 1.33
CA GLU A 254 15.06 10.67 0.36
C GLU A 254 13.76 11.17 1.01
N SER A 255 13.56 10.96 2.32
CA SER A 255 12.32 11.34 2.99
C SER A 255 12.15 12.87 3.04
N GLN A 256 11.03 13.34 2.50
CA GLN A 256 10.65 14.76 2.53
C GLN A 256 9.72 15.09 3.69
N ARG A 257 8.91 14.14 4.15
CA ARG A 257 7.97 14.33 5.27
C ARG A 257 8.62 14.12 6.64
N GLY A 258 9.87 13.62 6.67
CA GLY A 258 10.54 13.15 7.86
C GLY A 258 10.06 11.77 8.30
N ILE A 259 10.91 11.09 9.04
CA ILE A 259 10.72 9.71 9.50
C ILE A 259 9.99 9.69 10.84
N ILE A 260 9.20 8.64 11.07
CA ILE A 260 8.60 8.37 12.40
C ILE A 260 9.69 8.30 13.48
N LYS A 261 9.38 8.78 14.69
CA LYS A 261 10.34 8.77 15.80
C LYS A 261 10.41 7.39 16.47
N PRO A 262 11.54 7.06 17.15
CA PRO A 262 11.61 5.88 17.99
C PRO A 262 10.63 5.99 19.17
N TYR A 263 10.29 4.83 19.75
CA TYR A 263 9.56 4.78 21.01
C TYR A 263 10.45 5.35 22.13
N SER A 264 10.03 6.41 22.82
CA SER A 264 10.72 6.91 23.99
C SER A 264 10.00 6.42 25.25
N GLN A 265 10.69 5.69 26.11
CA GLN A 265 10.16 5.28 27.43
C GLN A 265 10.01 6.47 28.42
N SER A 266 10.32 7.70 27.99
CA SER A 266 10.40 8.86 28.90
C SER A 266 9.08 9.55 29.21
N ASN A 267 7.94 9.10 28.68
CA ASN A 267 6.64 9.74 28.90
C ASN A 267 5.73 8.99 29.88
N GLU A 268 6.22 7.97 30.61
CA GLU A 268 5.42 7.31 31.67
C GLU A 268 5.58 7.95 33.05
N LYS A 269 6.23 9.12 33.18
CA LYS A 269 6.50 9.76 34.48
C LYS A 269 5.78 11.09 34.70
N ASP A 270 4.94 11.54 33.78
CA ASP A 270 4.20 12.80 33.93
C ASP A 270 2.68 12.60 33.71
N GLU A 271 2.07 11.64 34.43
CA GLU A 271 0.65 11.58 34.74
C GLU A 271 0.45 11.35 36.24
#